data_6a1d2f4402723df159e2d361aedd598e
#
_entry.id   6a1d2f4402723df159e2d361aedd598e
#
_cell.length_a   1.000
_cell.length_b   1.000
_cell.length_c   1.000
_cell.angle_alpha   90.00
_cell.angle_beta   90.00
_cell.angle_gamma   90.00
#
_symmetry.space_group_name_H-M   'P 1'
#
loop_
_entity.id
_entity.type
_entity.pdbx_description
1 polymer ?
#
loop_
_entity_poly.entity_id
_entity_poly.type
_entity_poly.pdbx_seq_one_letter_code
_entity_poly.pdbx_strand_id
1 'polypeptide(L)'
;MDRWEYFNPNPVKDKRTGDCVVRAICKATGFDWKTVFAGLMIQACALSDMPSANYVWGAYLYKHGYRRKLIEQSERYIYTVNDFCTDHPTGTYILCIDGHVVTVQEGKYFDTWNSGNEIPVYYWEKE
;
A
#
# COMPACT_ATOMS: atom_id res chain seq x y z
N MET A 1 15.67 -13.45 8.65
CA MET A 1 14.24 -13.51 9.01
C MET A 1 13.41 -12.97 7.86
N ASP A 2 12.47 -13.74 7.38
CA ASP A 2 11.60 -13.32 6.29
C ASP A 2 10.49 -12.41 6.83
N ARG A 3 10.39 -11.22 6.27
CA ARG A 3 9.36 -10.23 6.65
C ARG A 3 8.17 -10.24 5.69
N TRP A 4 8.24 -11.05 4.65
CA TRP A 4 7.17 -11.15 3.67
C TRP A 4 6.09 -12.12 4.14
N GLU A 5 4.83 -11.65 4.08
CA GLU A 5 3.65 -12.48 4.28
C GLU A 5 2.81 -12.41 3.01
N TYR A 6 2.50 -13.57 2.45
CA TYR A 6 1.61 -13.64 1.29
C TYR A 6 0.22 -13.14 1.68
N PHE A 7 -0.33 -12.23 0.88
CA PHE A 7 -1.65 -11.69 1.14
C PHE A 7 -2.34 -11.38 -0.18
N ASN A 8 -3.51 -12.00 -0.40
CA ASN A 8 -4.34 -11.77 -1.59
C ASN A 8 -5.80 -11.72 -1.18
N PRO A 9 -6.39 -10.53 -1.00
CA PRO A 9 -7.80 -10.38 -0.61
C PRO A 9 -8.78 -10.51 -1.76
N ASN A 10 -8.30 -10.62 -3.01
CA ASN A 10 -9.18 -10.75 -4.17
C ASN A 10 -10.02 -12.02 -4.03
N PRO A 11 -11.36 -11.94 -4.15
CA PRO A 11 -12.20 -13.15 -4.03
C PRO A 11 -11.96 -14.19 -5.13
N VAL A 12 -11.38 -13.77 -6.27
CA VAL A 12 -11.00 -14.68 -7.36
C VAL A 12 -9.51 -14.95 -7.23
N LYS A 13 -9.14 -16.04 -6.54
CA LYS A 13 -7.77 -16.28 -6.08
C LYS A 13 -6.77 -16.65 -7.18
N ASP A 14 -7.23 -17.30 -8.25
CA ASP A 14 -6.36 -17.74 -9.33
C ASP A 14 -6.25 -16.75 -10.48
N LYS A 15 -6.90 -15.61 -10.36
CA LYS A 15 -6.86 -14.56 -11.37
C LYS A 15 -5.76 -13.55 -11.05
N ARG A 16 -4.96 -13.22 -12.05
CA ARG A 16 -4.01 -12.12 -11.92
C ARG A 16 -4.71 -10.80 -12.20
N THR A 17 -4.72 -9.93 -11.21
CA THR A 17 -5.33 -8.60 -11.30
C THR A 17 -4.32 -7.58 -10.79
N GLY A 18 -4.18 -6.47 -11.52
CA GLY A 18 -3.32 -5.36 -11.11
C GLY A 18 -3.98 -4.55 -9.99
N ASP A 19 -4.16 -5.16 -8.85
CA ASP A 19 -4.95 -4.62 -7.73
C ASP A 19 -4.11 -4.27 -6.49
N CYS A 20 -2.83 -3.93 -6.69
CA CYS A 20 -1.94 -3.65 -5.56
C CYS A 20 -2.48 -2.55 -4.64
N VAL A 21 -3.12 -1.51 -5.19
CA VAL A 21 -3.73 -0.44 -4.40
C VAL A 21 -4.87 -0.99 -3.54
N VAL A 22 -5.80 -1.72 -4.16
CA VAL A 22 -6.93 -2.32 -3.44
C VAL A 22 -6.42 -3.26 -2.36
N ARG A 23 -5.46 -4.12 -2.73
CA ARG A 23 -4.87 -5.10 -1.80
C ARG A 23 -4.23 -4.42 -0.59
N ALA A 24 -3.45 -3.38 -0.84
CA ALA A 24 -2.77 -2.66 0.25
C ALA A 24 -3.79 -2.00 1.19
N ILE A 25 -4.83 -1.39 0.65
CA ILE A 25 -5.86 -0.75 1.47
C ILE A 25 -6.67 -1.79 2.24
N CYS A 26 -6.98 -2.93 1.64
CA CYS A 26 -7.64 -4.03 2.35
C CYS A 26 -6.82 -4.45 3.59
N LYS A 27 -5.51 -4.59 3.44
CA LYS A 27 -4.67 -5.00 4.57
C LYS A 27 -4.64 -3.93 5.65
N ALA A 28 -4.49 -2.67 5.24
CA ALA A 28 -4.37 -1.57 6.19
C ALA A 28 -5.67 -1.32 6.98
N THR A 29 -6.83 -1.48 6.33
CA THR A 29 -8.12 -1.15 6.94
C THR A 29 -8.87 -2.33 7.50
N GLY A 30 -8.60 -3.54 7.01
CA GLY A 30 -9.39 -4.73 7.33
C GLY A 30 -10.68 -4.84 6.53
N PHE A 31 -10.93 -3.93 5.60
CA PHE A 31 -12.10 -4.01 4.72
C PHE A 31 -11.88 -5.06 3.64
N ASP A 32 -12.98 -5.63 3.13
CA ASP A 32 -12.88 -6.60 2.04
C ASP A 32 -12.62 -5.92 0.70
N TRP A 33 -12.25 -6.74 -0.30
CA TRP A 33 -11.82 -6.26 -1.61
C TRP A 33 -12.90 -5.42 -2.30
N LYS A 34 -14.14 -5.90 -2.29
CA LYS A 34 -15.24 -5.22 -2.99
C LYS A 34 -15.60 -3.89 -2.33
N THR A 35 -15.56 -3.84 -1.01
CA THR A 35 -15.80 -2.60 -0.27
C THR A 35 -14.76 -1.54 -0.61
N VAL A 36 -13.49 -1.92 -0.61
CA VAL A 36 -12.40 -1.00 -0.96
C VAL A 36 -12.52 -0.57 -2.42
N PHE A 37 -12.74 -1.52 -3.32
CA PHE A 37 -12.85 -1.21 -4.75
C PHE A 37 -14.01 -0.24 -5.02
N ALA A 38 -15.16 -0.49 -4.43
CA ALA A 38 -16.33 0.40 -4.58
C ALA A 38 -16.02 1.81 -4.06
N GLY A 39 -15.36 1.92 -2.91
CA GLY A 39 -14.96 3.22 -2.36
C GLY A 39 -14.00 3.97 -3.27
N LEU A 40 -13.04 3.26 -3.84
CA LEU A 40 -12.10 3.85 -4.80
C LEU A 40 -12.79 4.27 -6.08
N MET A 41 -13.77 3.51 -6.56
CA MET A 41 -14.55 3.89 -7.74
C MET A 41 -15.36 5.17 -7.51
N ILE A 42 -15.96 5.30 -6.34
CA ILE A 42 -16.70 6.52 -5.97
C ILE A 42 -15.73 7.71 -5.95
N GLN A 43 -14.56 7.55 -5.35
CA GLN A 43 -13.55 8.61 -5.31
C GLN A 43 -13.05 8.94 -6.72
N ALA A 44 -12.82 7.94 -7.54
CA ALA A 44 -12.39 8.09 -8.93
C ALA A 44 -13.45 8.87 -9.75
N CYS A 45 -14.69 8.51 -9.56
CA CYS A 45 -15.81 9.19 -10.22
C CYS A 45 -15.85 10.68 -9.83
N ALA A 46 -15.68 10.97 -8.55
CA ALA A 46 -15.69 12.36 -8.06
C ALA A 46 -14.54 13.19 -8.64
N LEU A 47 -13.40 12.56 -8.89
CA LEU A 47 -12.20 13.25 -9.41
C LEU A 47 -12.02 13.09 -10.92
N SER A 48 -12.92 12.36 -11.58
CA SER A 48 -12.88 12.12 -13.04
C SER A 48 -11.57 11.48 -13.48
N ASP A 49 -11.10 10.47 -12.73
CA ASP A 49 -9.88 9.75 -13.05
C ASP A 49 -10.00 8.28 -12.63
N MET A 50 -8.96 7.51 -12.86
CA MET A 50 -8.95 6.07 -12.62
C MET A 50 -8.71 5.76 -11.14
N PRO A 51 -9.31 4.65 -10.63
CA PRO A 51 -9.11 4.27 -9.22
C PRO A 51 -7.64 4.03 -8.83
N SER A 52 -6.80 3.64 -9.79
CA SER A 52 -5.38 3.38 -9.56
C SER A 52 -4.50 4.62 -9.64
N ALA A 53 -5.05 5.78 -10.01
CA ALA A 53 -4.28 7.01 -10.04
C ALA A 53 -3.87 7.40 -8.62
N ASN A 54 -2.61 7.78 -8.42
CA ASN A 54 -2.07 8.04 -7.09
C ASN A 54 -2.87 9.08 -6.31
N TYR A 55 -3.32 10.16 -6.95
CA TYR A 55 -4.07 11.17 -6.22
C TYR A 55 -5.51 10.74 -5.91
N VAL A 56 -6.04 9.76 -6.64
CA VAL A 56 -7.38 9.21 -6.36
C VAL A 56 -7.35 8.36 -5.11
N TRP A 57 -6.48 7.35 -5.06
CA TRP A 57 -6.41 6.51 -3.86
C TRP A 57 -5.79 7.27 -2.69
N GLY A 58 -4.96 8.27 -2.96
CA GLY A 58 -4.46 9.17 -1.92
C GLY A 58 -5.58 9.98 -1.29
N ALA A 59 -6.52 10.51 -2.09
CA ALA A 59 -7.69 11.22 -1.57
C ALA A 59 -8.58 10.30 -0.74
N TYR A 60 -8.75 9.05 -1.19
CA TYR A 60 -9.47 8.03 -0.43
C TYR A 60 -8.83 7.83 0.95
N LEU A 61 -7.52 7.66 0.98
CA LEU A 61 -6.79 7.47 2.25
C LEU A 61 -6.87 8.70 3.14
N TYR A 62 -6.75 9.88 2.56
CA TYR A 62 -6.85 11.12 3.33
C TYR A 62 -8.20 11.22 4.05
N LYS A 63 -9.29 10.88 3.35
CA LYS A 63 -10.63 10.88 3.95
C LYS A 63 -10.79 9.84 5.05
N HIS A 64 -9.97 8.80 5.04
CA HIS A 64 -9.99 7.75 6.06
C HIS A 64 -8.98 8.01 7.19
N GLY A 65 -8.44 9.20 7.27
CA GLY A 65 -7.58 9.60 8.38
C GLY A 65 -6.10 9.32 8.17
N TYR A 66 -5.68 9.02 6.95
CA TYR A 66 -4.27 8.79 6.64
C TYR A 66 -3.59 10.10 6.21
N ARG A 67 -2.29 10.17 6.48
CA ARG A 67 -1.46 11.31 6.04
C ARG A 67 -0.21 10.79 5.36
N ARG A 68 0.19 11.49 4.30
CA ARG A 68 1.34 11.10 3.48
C ARG A 68 2.63 11.71 4.01
N LYS A 69 3.69 10.90 4.01
CA LYS A 69 5.03 11.32 4.41
C LYS A 69 6.05 10.85 3.37
N LEU A 70 7.02 11.69 3.07
CA LEU A 70 8.09 11.35 2.14
C LEU A 70 9.12 10.46 2.81
N ILE A 71 9.75 9.61 2.01
CA ILE A 71 10.90 8.82 2.44
C ILE A 71 12.13 9.42 1.77
N GLU A 72 13.09 9.86 2.57
CA GLU A 72 14.34 10.40 2.05
C GLU A 72 15.26 9.26 1.62
N GLN A 73 15.79 9.36 0.40
CA GLN A 73 16.79 8.43 -0.12
C GLN A 73 18.15 9.11 -0.13
N SER A 74 19.19 8.33 0.16
CA SER A 74 20.57 8.80 0.16
C SER A 74 21.32 8.16 -1.02
N GLU A 75 22.24 8.91 -1.63
CA GLU A 75 23.11 8.35 -2.67
C GLU A 75 24.00 7.21 -2.13
N ARG A 76 24.27 7.21 -0.83
CA ARG A 76 25.15 6.23 -0.18
C ARG A 76 24.41 5.01 0.35
N TYR A 77 23.10 5.10 0.48
CA TYR A 77 22.31 4.06 1.12
C TYR A 77 20.96 3.95 0.44
N ILE A 78 20.70 2.79 -0.13
CA ILE A 78 19.41 2.50 -0.77
C ILE A 78 18.47 1.95 0.30
N TYR A 79 17.43 2.71 0.58
CA TYR A 79 16.43 2.37 1.59
C TYR A 79 15.32 1.53 0.94
N THR A 80 15.12 0.32 1.46
CA THR A 80 14.18 -0.64 0.88
C THR A 80 12.95 -0.83 1.77
N VAL A 81 11.98 -1.60 1.26
CA VAL A 81 10.81 -2.01 2.05
C VAL A 81 11.26 -2.78 3.30
N ASN A 82 12.25 -3.67 3.18
CA ASN A 82 12.81 -4.38 4.34
C ASN A 82 13.34 -3.41 5.40
N ASP A 83 14.03 -2.37 4.96
CA ASP A 83 14.56 -1.35 5.87
C ASP A 83 13.43 -0.61 6.59
N PHE A 84 12.37 -0.29 5.84
CA PHE A 84 11.19 0.35 6.44
C PHE A 84 10.58 -0.53 7.53
N CYS A 85 10.48 -1.82 7.29
CA CYS A 85 9.97 -2.78 8.28
C CYS A 85 10.83 -2.78 9.56
N THR A 86 12.14 -2.71 9.40
CA THR A 86 13.07 -2.65 10.53
C THR A 86 12.86 -1.39 11.36
N ASP A 87 12.67 -0.25 10.68
CA ASP A 87 12.49 1.04 11.34
C ASP A 87 11.09 1.24 11.91
N HIS A 88 10.12 0.45 11.44
CA HIS A 88 8.72 0.57 11.84
C HIS A 88 8.20 -0.79 12.33
N PRO A 89 8.69 -1.27 13.48
CA PRO A 89 8.32 -2.61 13.99
C PRO A 89 6.87 -2.69 14.48
N THR A 90 6.21 -1.55 14.67
CA THR A 90 4.81 -1.49 15.09
C THR A 90 4.05 -0.53 14.20
N GLY A 91 2.73 -0.71 14.10
CA GLY A 91 1.86 0.18 13.35
C GLY A 91 1.59 -0.31 11.93
N THR A 92 0.76 0.46 11.23
CA THR A 92 0.29 0.12 9.88
C THR A 92 0.62 1.27 8.93
N TYR A 93 1.24 0.95 7.81
CA TYR A 93 1.71 1.91 6.82
C TYR A 93 1.45 1.39 5.42
N ILE A 94 1.13 2.29 4.49
CA ILE A 94 0.97 1.94 3.07
C ILE A 94 2.10 2.62 2.31
N LEU A 95 2.98 1.83 1.70
CA LEU A 95 4.16 2.32 1.00
C LEU A 95 3.89 2.40 -0.50
N CYS A 96 4.27 3.52 -1.10
CA CYS A 96 4.20 3.69 -2.55
C CYS A 96 5.59 3.52 -3.14
N ILE A 97 5.68 2.58 -4.05
CA ILE A 97 6.89 2.26 -4.83
C ILE A 97 6.58 2.67 -6.27
N ASP A 98 7.59 2.83 -7.11
CA ASP A 98 7.34 3.09 -8.51
C ASP A 98 6.56 1.93 -9.14
N GLY A 99 5.32 2.21 -9.54
CA GLY A 99 4.44 1.22 -10.15
C GLY A 99 3.87 0.15 -9.21
N HIS A 100 4.00 0.33 -7.89
CA HIS A 100 3.54 -0.68 -6.93
C HIS A 100 3.19 -0.06 -5.58
N VAL A 101 2.27 -0.70 -4.85
CA VAL A 101 1.85 -0.28 -3.51
C VAL A 101 1.82 -1.50 -2.61
N VAL A 102 2.35 -1.38 -1.39
CA VAL A 102 2.41 -2.49 -0.43
C VAL A 102 2.15 -1.98 0.99
N THR A 103 1.48 -2.78 1.79
CA THR A 103 1.24 -2.46 3.21
C THR A 103 2.29 -3.12 4.09
N VAL A 104 2.85 -2.33 4.99
CA VAL A 104 3.67 -2.79 6.10
C VAL A 104 2.83 -2.72 7.37
N GLN A 105 2.76 -3.83 8.10
CA GLN A 105 2.02 -3.90 9.36
C GLN A 105 2.81 -4.74 10.36
N GLU A 106 3.06 -4.18 11.53
CA GLU A 106 3.83 -4.82 12.59
C GLU A 106 5.16 -5.38 12.08
N GLY A 107 5.87 -4.56 11.31
CA GLY A 107 7.21 -4.89 10.80
C GLY A 107 7.26 -5.93 9.70
N LYS A 108 6.12 -6.26 9.09
CA LYS A 108 6.03 -7.21 7.98
C LYS A 108 5.38 -6.54 6.78
N TYR A 109 5.73 -6.97 5.57
CA TYR A 109 5.06 -6.48 4.36
C TYR A 109 4.20 -7.57 3.73
N PHE A 110 3.01 -7.18 3.29
CA PHE A 110 1.95 -8.07 2.84
C PHE A 110 1.72 -7.88 1.36
N ASP A 111 2.04 -8.91 0.58
CA ASP A 111 2.04 -8.81 -0.86
C ASP A 111 1.82 -10.18 -1.50
N THR A 112 1.51 -10.21 -2.79
CA THR A 112 1.40 -11.44 -3.56
C THR A 112 2.76 -11.91 -4.09
N TRP A 113 3.80 -11.08 -3.94
CA TRP A 113 5.16 -11.41 -4.31
C TRP A 113 6.12 -10.71 -3.35
N ASN A 114 7.37 -11.15 -3.32
CA ASN A 114 8.37 -10.61 -2.39
C ASN A 114 8.91 -9.28 -2.88
N SER A 115 8.31 -8.19 -2.42
CA SER A 115 8.67 -6.82 -2.77
C SER A 115 9.61 -6.15 -1.76
N GLY A 116 10.25 -6.94 -0.91
CA GLY A 116 11.09 -6.41 0.18
C GLY A 116 12.31 -5.61 -0.26
N ASN A 117 12.83 -5.88 -1.46
CA ASN A 117 14.01 -5.17 -1.99
C ASN A 117 13.63 -3.96 -2.84
N GLU A 118 12.34 -3.68 -3.00
CA GLU A 118 11.88 -2.50 -3.73
C GLU A 118 12.13 -1.23 -2.92
N ILE A 119 12.22 -0.10 -3.62
CA ILE A 119 12.56 1.19 -3.03
C ILE A 119 11.31 2.04 -2.87
N PRO A 120 10.83 2.27 -1.64
CA PRO A 120 9.66 3.11 -1.44
C PRO A 120 10.01 4.59 -1.56
N VAL A 121 9.06 5.36 -2.10
CA VAL A 121 9.23 6.79 -2.34
C VAL A 121 8.54 7.60 -1.25
N TYR A 122 7.34 7.19 -0.87
CA TYR A 122 6.58 7.81 0.21
C TYR A 122 5.65 6.78 0.84
N TYR A 123 5.07 7.17 1.97
CA TYR A 123 4.14 6.27 2.65
C TYR A 123 2.99 7.05 3.27
N TRP A 124 1.91 6.31 3.54
CA TRP A 124 0.75 6.82 4.25
C TRP A 124 0.68 6.17 5.61
N GLU A 125 0.38 6.95 6.64
CA GLU A 125 0.12 6.42 7.97
C GLU A 125 -1.15 7.01 8.53
N LYS A 126 -1.85 6.25 9.34
CA LYS A 126 -3.07 6.73 9.97
C LYS A 126 -2.73 7.62 11.15
N GLU A 127 -3.36 8.77 11.20
CA GLU A 127 -3.25 9.68 12.34
C GLU A 127 -4.20 9.29 13.45
#